data_a7634ae13aadcbc3b8cba02648c1633b
#
_entry.id   a7634ae13aadcbc3b8cba02648c1633b
#
_cell.length_a   1.000
_cell.length_b   1.000
_cell.length_c   1.000
_cell.angle_alpha   90.00
_cell.angle_beta   90.00
_cell.angle_gamma   90.00
#
_symmetry.space_group_name_H-M   'P 1'
#
loop_
_entity.id
_entity.type
_entity.pdbx_description
1 polymer ?
#
loop_
_entity_poly.entity_id
_entity_poly.type
_entity_poly.pdbx_seq_one_letter_code
_entity_poly.pdbx_strand_id
1 'polypeptide(L)'
;MMWTISIILAAMCFGGIVDVTGVMGTVAQGLLKVAKGRGGLVLATELMCLITNAVCCDQYLALVLPGRMFKEKFEDMKLRPENLSRALEDCGTITSNFFPWNTCGATMRNFLNVDSSYIPYAILNWLNPIVSVFFGYTGITMTKLTDEEYAAILEEREAEKQAALKSLEA
;
A
#
# COMPACT_ATOMS: atom_id res chain seq x y z
N MET A 1 28.33 -5.39 -4.76
CA MET A 1 27.37 -6.33 -4.13
C MET A 1 27.22 -6.11 -2.62
N MET A 2 28.29 -6.09 -1.82
CA MET A 2 28.17 -5.89 -0.35
C MET A 2 27.46 -4.58 0.04
N TRP A 3 27.70 -3.50 -0.68
CA TRP A 3 27.03 -2.22 -0.46
C TRP A 3 25.50 -2.32 -0.56
N THR A 4 25.00 -2.98 -1.59
CA THR A 4 23.55 -3.18 -1.80
C THR A 4 22.92 -4.03 -0.69
N ILE A 5 23.61 -5.09 -0.27
CA ILE A 5 23.17 -5.95 0.83
C ILE A 5 23.10 -5.15 2.15
N SER A 6 24.10 -4.31 2.42
CA SER A 6 24.12 -3.48 3.63
C SER A 6 22.96 -2.48 3.65
N ILE A 7 22.63 -1.84 2.52
CA ILE A 7 21.48 -0.93 2.41
C ILE A 7 20.16 -1.68 2.67
N ILE A 8 20.00 -2.87 2.07
CA ILE A 8 18.79 -3.68 2.24
C ILE A 8 18.61 -4.07 3.71
N LEU A 9 19.66 -4.55 4.36
CA LEU A 9 19.60 -4.91 5.79
C LEU A 9 19.25 -3.72 6.68
N ALA A 10 19.88 -2.56 6.43
CA ALA A 10 19.58 -1.34 7.18
C ALA A 10 18.14 -0.86 6.96
N ALA A 11 17.65 -0.91 5.71
CA ALA A 11 16.28 -0.54 5.37
C ALA A 11 15.25 -1.47 6.03
N MET A 12 15.50 -2.78 6.03
CA MET A 12 14.63 -3.76 6.68
C MET A 12 14.59 -3.58 8.21
N CYS A 13 15.73 -3.32 8.84
CA CYS A 13 15.76 -3.00 10.28
C CYS A 13 14.97 -1.74 10.60
N PHE A 14 15.15 -0.68 9.82
CA PHE A 14 14.43 0.58 10.00
C PHE A 14 12.92 0.40 9.76
N GLY A 15 12.54 -0.29 8.68
CA GLY A 15 11.15 -0.59 8.37
C GLY A 15 10.46 -1.40 9.47
N GLY A 16 11.14 -2.41 10.05
CA GLY A 16 10.65 -3.16 11.18
C GLY A 16 10.41 -2.31 12.43
N ILE A 17 11.28 -1.36 12.73
CA ILE A 17 11.10 -0.41 13.85
C ILE A 17 9.87 0.47 13.60
N VAL A 18 9.71 0.99 12.39
CA VAL A 18 8.57 1.85 12.02
C VAL A 18 7.25 1.08 12.11
N ASP A 19 7.22 -0.19 11.73
CA ASP A 19 6.04 -1.05 11.84
C ASP A 19 5.64 -1.28 13.32
N VAL A 20 6.60 -1.65 14.15
CA VAL A 20 6.36 -1.90 15.60
C VAL A 20 5.95 -0.63 16.35
N THR A 21 6.42 0.56 15.94
CA THR A 21 6.03 1.83 16.60
C THR A 21 4.57 2.24 16.33
N GLY A 22 3.89 1.61 15.37
CA GLY A 22 2.49 1.92 15.03
C GLY A 22 2.26 3.30 14.41
N VAL A 23 3.32 4.04 14.08
CA VAL A 23 3.23 5.37 13.45
C VAL A 23 2.46 5.29 12.15
N MET A 24 2.71 4.28 11.33
CA MET A 24 2.01 4.07 10.06
C MET A 24 0.51 3.84 10.26
N GLY A 25 0.12 3.17 11.34
CA GLY A 25 -1.29 3.01 11.73
C GLY A 25 -2.00 4.33 12.00
N THR A 26 -1.32 5.25 12.67
CA THR A 26 -1.86 6.60 12.95
C THR A 26 -2.02 7.41 11.66
N VAL A 27 -1.05 7.34 10.76
CA VAL A 27 -1.11 8.00 9.44
C VAL A 27 -2.26 7.43 8.61
N ALA A 28 -2.39 6.10 8.54
CA ALA A 28 -3.47 5.42 7.81
C ALA A 28 -4.86 5.82 8.33
N GLN A 29 -5.04 5.86 9.66
CA GLN A 29 -6.30 6.31 10.27
C GLN A 29 -6.61 7.77 9.93
N GLY A 30 -5.59 8.64 9.89
CA GLY A 30 -5.73 10.02 9.44
C GLY A 30 -6.23 10.12 8.01
N LEU A 31 -5.64 9.35 7.10
CA LEU A 31 -6.03 9.30 5.69
C LEU A 31 -7.43 8.72 5.51
N LEU A 32 -7.78 7.66 6.24
CA LEU A 32 -9.12 7.06 6.20
C LEU A 32 -10.23 8.01 6.65
N LYS A 33 -9.97 8.91 7.61
CA LYS A 33 -10.94 9.92 8.04
C LYS A 33 -11.26 10.94 6.95
N VAL A 34 -10.31 11.24 6.10
CA VAL A 34 -10.45 12.19 5.00
C VAL A 34 -11.00 11.51 3.74
N ALA A 35 -10.81 10.22 3.60
CA ALA A 35 -11.26 9.42 2.46
C ALA A 35 -12.79 9.34 2.40
N LYS A 36 -13.39 10.15 1.53
CA LYS A 36 -14.84 10.12 1.26
C LYS A 36 -15.12 9.45 -0.07
N GLY A 37 -15.93 8.38 -0.05
CA GLY A 37 -16.30 7.66 -1.27
C GLY A 37 -15.16 6.81 -1.84
N ARG A 38 -15.44 6.14 -2.98
CA ARG A 38 -14.53 5.16 -3.61
C ARG A 38 -13.22 5.80 -4.06
N GLY A 39 -13.32 6.91 -4.79
CA GLY A 39 -12.14 7.62 -5.29
C GLY A 39 -11.26 8.16 -4.18
N GLY A 40 -11.87 8.68 -3.10
CA GLY A 40 -11.14 9.11 -1.91
C GLY A 40 -10.42 7.95 -1.20
N LEU A 41 -11.01 6.75 -1.22
CA LEU A 41 -10.39 5.57 -0.63
C LEU A 41 -9.17 5.11 -1.45
N VAL A 42 -9.28 5.07 -2.79
CA VAL A 42 -8.15 4.77 -3.68
C VAL A 42 -7.03 5.78 -3.48
N LEU A 43 -7.36 7.08 -3.51
CA LEU A 43 -6.37 8.15 -3.28
C LEU A 43 -5.68 8.01 -1.91
N ALA A 44 -6.42 7.73 -0.85
CA ALA A 44 -5.85 7.52 0.48
C ALA A 44 -4.91 6.32 0.53
N THR A 45 -5.26 5.21 -0.16
CA THR A 45 -4.41 4.02 -0.28
C THR A 45 -3.11 4.35 -1.01
N GLU A 46 -3.18 5.04 -2.13
CA GLU A 46 -2.01 5.43 -2.91
C GLU A 46 -1.10 6.41 -2.17
N LEU A 47 -1.68 7.41 -1.49
CA LEU A 47 -0.91 8.31 -0.65
C LEU A 47 -0.20 7.56 0.48
N MET A 48 -0.87 6.57 1.09
CA MET A 48 -0.25 5.73 2.10
C MET A 48 0.92 4.93 1.53
N CYS A 49 0.78 4.36 0.34
CA CYS A 49 1.87 3.66 -0.37
C CYS A 49 3.07 4.57 -0.62
N LEU A 50 2.83 5.81 -1.09
CA LEU A 50 3.89 6.80 -1.29
C LEU A 50 4.62 7.14 0.01
N ILE A 51 3.86 7.42 1.07
CA ILE A 51 4.44 7.72 2.39
C ILE A 51 5.27 6.52 2.90
N THR A 52 4.74 5.31 2.78
CA THR A 52 5.43 4.10 3.22
C THR A 52 6.70 3.85 2.40
N ASN A 53 6.66 4.03 1.08
CA ASN A 53 7.85 3.95 0.22
C ASN A 53 8.93 4.96 0.60
N ALA A 54 8.51 6.18 0.96
CA ALA A 54 9.44 7.24 1.37
C ALA A 54 10.07 6.99 2.73
N VAL A 55 9.27 6.52 3.70
CA VAL A 55 9.67 6.38 5.10
C VAL A 55 10.27 5.01 5.39
N CYS A 56 9.61 3.92 4.98
CA CYS A 56 10.07 2.56 5.29
C CYS A 56 11.18 2.07 4.37
N CYS A 57 11.47 2.78 3.27
CA CYS A 57 12.54 2.48 2.33
C CYS A 57 12.44 1.09 1.68
N ASP A 58 11.27 0.45 1.76
CA ASP A 58 11.05 -0.90 1.24
C ASP A 58 9.68 -1.01 0.57
N GLN A 59 9.69 -1.53 -0.66
CA GLN A 59 8.50 -1.76 -1.47
C GLN A 59 7.55 -2.79 -0.84
N TYR A 60 8.08 -3.84 -0.23
CA TYR A 60 7.26 -4.89 0.39
C TYR A 60 6.38 -4.32 1.50
N LEU A 61 6.95 -3.50 2.37
CA LEU A 61 6.20 -2.82 3.43
C LEU A 61 5.17 -1.84 2.86
N ALA A 62 5.50 -1.17 1.75
CA ALA A 62 4.59 -0.25 1.08
C ALA A 62 3.36 -0.92 0.46
N LEU A 63 3.38 -2.23 0.26
CA LEU A 63 2.23 -3.03 -0.17
C LEU A 63 1.49 -3.64 1.02
N VAL A 64 2.22 -4.28 1.93
CA VAL A 64 1.63 -5.07 3.02
C VAL A 64 0.95 -4.20 4.06
N LEU A 65 1.58 -3.10 4.50
CA LEU A 65 1.01 -2.23 5.53
C LEU A 65 -0.31 -1.56 5.08
N PRO A 66 -0.33 -0.82 3.95
CA PRO A 66 -1.59 -0.26 3.47
C PRO A 66 -2.62 -1.34 3.13
N GLY A 67 -2.20 -2.46 2.55
CA GLY A 67 -3.08 -3.58 2.22
C GLY A 67 -3.88 -4.07 3.43
N ARG A 68 -3.20 -4.29 4.56
CA ARG A 68 -3.85 -4.70 5.81
C ARG A 68 -4.76 -3.62 6.39
N MET A 69 -4.33 -2.36 6.37
CA MET A 69 -5.04 -1.25 7.00
C MET A 69 -6.28 -0.83 6.24
N PHE A 70 -6.26 -0.93 4.92
CA PHE A 70 -7.37 -0.48 4.07
C PHE A 70 -8.34 -1.61 3.68
N LYS A 71 -7.96 -2.90 3.88
CA LYS A 71 -8.78 -4.07 3.53
C LYS A 71 -10.22 -3.94 4.02
N GLU A 72 -10.40 -3.77 5.32
CA GLU A 72 -11.73 -3.67 5.92
C GLU A 72 -12.58 -2.55 5.32
N LYS A 73 -11.94 -1.42 4.97
CA LYS A 73 -12.65 -0.27 4.42
C LYS A 73 -13.09 -0.48 2.98
N PHE A 74 -12.31 -1.19 2.17
CA PHE A 74 -12.73 -1.62 0.84
C PHE A 74 -13.91 -2.58 0.90
N GLU A 75 -13.89 -3.54 1.80
CA GLU A 75 -14.98 -4.49 2.05
C GLU A 75 -16.25 -3.77 2.53
N ASP A 76 -16.15 -2.84 3.49
CA ASP A 76 -17.28 -2.03 3.98
C ASP A 76 -17.97 -1.24 2.85
N MET A 77 -17.21 -0.85 1.82
CA MET A 77 -17.72 -0.17 0.64
C MET A 77 -18.19 -1.13 -0.45
N LYS A 78 -18.28 -2.43 -0.15
CA LYS A 78 -18.64 -3.52 -1.07
C LYS A 78 -17.78 -3.52 -2.33
N LEU A 79 -16.47 -3.26 -2.17
CA LEU A 79 -15.49 -3.33 -3.24
C LEU A 79 -14.73 -4.65 -3.14
N ARG A 80 -14.52 -5.31 -4.28
CA ARG A 80 -13.75 -6.55 -4.33
C ARG A 80 -12.28 -6.33 -3.98
N PRO A 81 -11.60 -7.34 -3.39
CA PRO A 81 -10.19 -7.26 -3.01
C PRO A 81 -9.26 -6.90 -4.18
N GLU A 82 -9.65 -7.24 -5.42
CA GLU A 82 -8.87 -6.91 -6.61
C GLU A 82 -8.69 -5.39 -6.80
N ASN A 83 -9.67 -4.59 -6.35
CA ASN A 83 -9.56 -3.12 -6.44
C ASN A 83 -8.49 -2.58 -5.49
N LEU A 84 -8.39 -3.17 -4.30
CA LEU A 84 -7.32 -2.82 -3.34
C LEU A 84 -5.96 -3.26 -3.89
N SER A 85 -5.86 -4.50 -4.38
CA SER A 85 -4.63 -5.03 -4.97
C SER A 85 -4.13 -4.16 -6.11
N ARG A 86 -5.03 -3.72 -7.00
CA ARG A 86 -4.69 -2.80 -8.08
C ARG A 86 -4.16 -1.47 -7.55
N ALA A 87 -4.86 -0.82 -6.61
CA ALA A 87 -4.43 0.46 -6.06
C ALA A 87 -3.05 0.37 -5.39
N LEU A 88 -2.75 -0.75 -4.72
CA LEU A 88 -1.44 -1.02 -4.13
C LEU A 88 -0.36 -1.17 -5.19
N GLU A 89 -0.62 -1.92 -6.26
CA GLU A 89 0.34 -2.13 -7.36
C GLU A 89 0.55 -0.86 -8.18
N ASP A 90 -0.52 -0.16 -8.53
CA ASP A 90 -0.48 1.05 -9.37
C ASP A 90 0.34 2.18 -8.73
N CYS A 91 0.44 2.21 -7.42
CA CYS A 91 1.23 3.21 -6.71
C CYS A 91 2.40 2.58 -5.95
N GLY A 92 2.16 1.59 -5.09
CA GLY A 92 3.18 1.05 -4.19
C GLY A 92 4.37 0.46 -4.92
N THR A 93 4.12 -0.35 -5.94
CA THR A 93 5.18 -1.00 -6.72
C THR A 93 5.87 -0.02 -7.66
N ILE A 94 5.08 0.71 -8.46
CA ILE A 94 5.62 1.53 -9.55
C ILE A 94 6.38 2.75 -9.04
N THR A 95 5.97 3.34 -7.90
CA THR A 95 6.62 4.54 -7.36
C THR A 95 7.81 4.25 -6.45
N SER A 96 8.07 3.00 -6.09
CA SER A 96 9.17 2.63 -5.20
C SER A 96 10.55 3.07 -5.71
N ASN A 97 10.75 3.09 -7.02
CA ASN A 97 11.99 3.52 -7.67
C ASN A 97 12.19 5.05 -7.69
N PHE A 98 11.18 5.86 -7.34
CA PHE A 98 11.33 7.31 -7.21
C PHE A 98 12.19 7.71 -6.00
N PHE A 99 12.28 6.84 -5.01
CA PHE A 99 13.03 7.10 -3.79
C PHE A 99 14.43 6.49 -3.90
N PRO A 100 15.50 7.31 -4.07
CA PRO A 100 16.86 6.81 -4.24
C PRO A 100 17.38 5.98 -3.08
N TRP A 101 16.80 6.16 -1.90
CA TRP A 101 17.12 5.43 -0.67
C TRP A 101 16.23 4.18 -0.47
N ASN A 102 15.18 4.01 -1.25
CA ASN A 102 14.40 2.78 -1.25
C ASN A 102 15.20 1.63 -1.88
N THR A 103 14.97 0.40 -1.42
CA THR A 103 15.66 -0.80 -1.93
C THR A 103 15.57 -0.91 -3.44
N CYS A 104 14.41 -0.62 -4.05
CA CYS A 104 14.21 -0.63 -5.49
C CYS A 104 15.01 0.46 -6.20
N GLY A 105 14.93 1.71 -5.72
CA GLY A 105 15.66 2.83 -6.30
C GLY A 105 17.18 2.65 -6.21
N ALA A 106 17.70 2.20 -5.07
CA ALA A 106 19.10 1.90 -4.88
C ALA A 106 19.58 0.77 -5.81
N THR A 107 18.77 -0.29 -5.96
CA THR A 107 19.08 -1.42 -6.84
C THR A 107 19.14 -0.98 -8.31
N MET A 108 18.11 -0.27 -8.79
CA MET A 108 18.06 0.22 -10.17
C MET A 108 19.26 1.11 -10.50
N ARG A 109 19.62 2.04 -9.64
CA ARG A 109 20.77 2.92 -9.83
C ARG A 109 22.07 2.15 -9.91
N ASN A 110 22.27 1.16 -9.06
CA ASN A 110 23.49 0.37 -9.02
C ASN A 110 23.61 -0.57 -10.23
N PHE A 111 22.52 -1.23 -10.66
CA PHE A 111 22.58 -2.18 -11.78
C PHE A 111 22.63 -1.48 -13.13
N LEU A 112 21.90 -0.40 -13.30
CA LEU A 112 21.87 0.35 -14.57
C LEU A 112 22.97 1.41 -14.66
N ASN A 113 23.70 1.64 -13.56
CA ASN A 113 24.74 2.67 -13.45
C ASN A 113 24.21 4.06 -13.89
N VAL A 114 22.99 4.38 -13.45
CA VAL A 114 22.33 5.66 -13.74
C VAL A 114 22.20 6.49 -12.47
N ASP A 115 22.18 7.81 -12.62
CA ASP A 115 21.89 8.72 -11.52
C ASP A 115 20.38 8.94 -11.36
N SER A 116 19.95 9.63 -10.30
CA SER A 116 18.52 9.94 -10.03
C SER A 116 17.88 10.85 -11.07
N SER A 117 18.62 11.32 -12.05
CA SER A 117 18.14 12.12 -13.18
C SER A 117 17.12 11.42 -14.07
N TYR A 118 16.94 10.09 -13.96
CA TYR A 118 15.90 9.36 -14.68
C TYR A 118 14.48 9.64 -14.17
N ILE A 119 14.33 10.06 -12.91
CA ILE A 119 13.03 10.21 -12.23
C ILE A 119 12.04 11.09 -13.01
N PRO A 120 12.41 12.29 -13.52
CA PRO A 120 11.51 13.11 -14.32
C PRO A 120 11.07 12.46 -15.63
N TYR A 121 11.90 11.56 -16.18
CA TYR A 121 11.63 10.90 -17.47
C TYR A 121 10.81 9.61 -17.32
N ALA A 122 10.59 9.15 -16.09
CA ALA A 122 9.77 7.97 -15.80
C ALA A 122 8.26 8.28 -15.91
N ILE A 123 7.82 8.73 -17.10
CA ILE A 123 6.47 9.25 -17.35
C ILE A 123 5.40 8.23 -16.96
N LEU A 124 5.60 6.95 -17.27
CA LEU A 124 4.66 5.89 -16.94
C LEU A 124 4.44 5.77 -15.42
N ASN A 125 5.51 5.89 -14.65
CA ASN A 125 5.46 5.78 -13.20
C ASN A 125 4.73 6.96 -12.53
N TRP A 126 4.76 8.14 -13.16
CA TRP A 126 3.99 9.30 -12.73
C TRP A 126 2.52 9.20 -13.16
N LEU A 127 2.30 8.69 -14.37
CA LEU A 127 0.96 8.64 -14.96
C LEU A 127 0.09 7.58 -14.29
N ASN A 128 0.66 6.44 -13.92
CA ASN A 128 -0.10 5.29 -13.44
C ASN A 128 -0.92 5.57 -12.17
N PRO A 129 -0.38 6.17 -11.10
CA PRO A 129 -1.17 6.55 -9.92
C PRO A 129 -2.29 7.54 -10.27
N ILE A 130 -2.03 8.51 -11.15
CA ILE A 130 -3.03 9.50 -11.57
C ILE A 130 -4.21 8.82 -12.27
N VAL A 131 -3.91 7.87 -13.15
CA VAL A 131 -4.92 7.10 -13.89
C VAL A 131 -5.71 6.20 -12.93
N SER A 132 -5.05 5.57 -11.96
CA SER A 132 -5.68 4.72 -10.96
C SER A 132 -6.66 5.52 -10.08
N VAL A 133 -6.25 6.69 -9.59
CA VAL A 133 -7.15 7.62 -8.89
C VAL A 133 -8.34 8.03 -9.76
N PHE A 134 -8.10 8.36 -11.03
CA PHE A 134 -9.16 8.71 -11.98
C PHE A 134 -10.18 7.58 -12.12
N PHE A 135 -9.74 6.33 -12.26
CA PHE A 135 -10.61 5.16 -12.27
C PHE A 135 -11.35 4.95 -10.94
N GLY A 136 -10.70 5.25 -9.82
CA GLY A 136 -11.34 5.25 -8.51
C GLY A 136 -12.52 6.21 -8.40
N TYR A 137 -12.39 7.42 -8.97
CA TYR A 137 -13.46 8.42 -8.98
C TYR A 137 -14.56 8.11 -9.99
N THR A 138 -14.22 7.68 -11.20
CA THR A 138 -15.19 7.33 -12.25
C THR A 138 -15.90 6.01 -11.98
N GLY A 139 -15.24 5.08 -11.28
CA GLY A 139 -15.79 3.76 -10.97
C GLY A 139 -15.88 2.80 -12.16
N ILE A 140 -15.33 3.16 -13.33
CA ILE A 140 -15.47 2.42 -14.59
C ILE A 140 -14.89 1.00 -14.49
N THR A 141 -13.80 0.82 -13.75
CA THR A 141 -13.11 -0.47 -13.60
C THR A 141 -13.25 -1.07 -12.20
N MET A 142 -14.07 -0.49 -11.35
CA MET A 142 -14.27 -0.96 -9.99
C MET A 142 -15.32 -2.07 -9.91
N THR A 143 -14.85 -3.29 -9.65
CA THR A 143 -15.71 -4.44 -9.40
C THR A 143 -16.30 -4.36 -8.00
N LYS A 144 -17.61 -4.63 -7.90
CA LYS A 144 -18.33 -4.67 -6.63
C LYS A 144 -18.49 -6.10 -6.15
N LEU A 145 -18.54 -6.27 -4.84
CA LEU A 145 -18.95 -7.52 -4.21
C LEU A 145 -20.43 -7.77 -4.45
N THR A 146 -20.79 -9.03 -4.66
CA THR A 146 -22.18 -9.49 -4.63
C THR A 146 -22.65 -9.50 -3.17
N ASP A 147 -23.95 -9.39 -2.94
CA ASP A 147 -24.49 -9.38 -1.56
C ASP A 147 -24.19 -10.71 -0.83
N GLU A 148 -24.12 -11.82 -1.54
CA GLU A 148 -23.74 -13.14 -1.01
C GLU A 148 -22.25 -13.18 -0.59
N GLU A 149 -21.35 -12.66 -1.43
CA GLU A 149 -19.92 -12.56 -1.12
C GLU A 149 -19.68 -11.65 0.08
N TYR A 150 -20.42 -10.56 0.17
CA TYR A 150 -20.33 -9.63 1.30
C TYR A 150 -20.78 -10.26 2.61
N ALA A 151 -21.87 -11.04 2.59
CA ALA A 151 -22.35 -11.77 3.76
C ALA A 151 -21.30 -12.80 4.25
N ALA A 152 -20.69 -13.54 3.33
CA ALA A 152 -19.62 -14.49 3.65
C ALA A 152 -18.40 -13.82 4.32
N ILE A 153 -17.98 -12.64 3.82
CA ILE A 153 -16.89 -11.87 4.41
C ILE A 153 -17.23 -11.40 5.83
N LEU A 154 -18.48 -11.01 6.08
CA LEU A 154 -18.91 -10.61 7.42
C LEU A 154 -18.87 -11.78 8.41
N GLU A 155 -19.33 -12.96 7.99
CA GLU A 155 -19.28 -14.18 8.83
C GLU A 155 -17.81 -14.55 9.14
N GLU A 156 -16.92 -14.48 8.16
CA GLU A 156 -15.48 -14.75 8.35
C GLU A 156 -14.85 -13.77 9.35
N ARG A 157 -15.17 -12.48 9.23
CA ARG A 157 -14.70 -11.43 10.17
C ARG A 157 -15.20 -11.66 11.60
N GLU A 158 -16.45 -12.08 11.75
CA GLU A 158 -17.01 -12.38 13.08
C GLU A 158 -16.34 -13.61 13.69
N ALA A 159 -16.08 -14.64 12.89
CA ALA A 159 -15.35 -15.84 13.32
C ALA A 159 -13.90 -15.51 13.73
N GLU A 160 -13.19 -14.69 12.96
CA GLU A 160 -11.84 -14.23 13.30
C GLU A 160 -11.83 -13.43 14.61
N LYS A 161 -12.78 -12.51 14.80
CA LYS A 161 -12.89 -11.74 16.05
C LYS A 161 -13.16 -12.63 17.27
N GLN A 162 -14.03 -13.62 17.11
CA GLN A 162 -14.31 -14.58 18.19
C GLN A 162 -13.10 -15.47 18.51
N ALA A 163 -12.35 -15.89 17.48
CA ALA A 163 -11.13 -16.66 17.67
C ALA A 163 -10.05 -15.84 18.39
N ALA A 164 -9.90 -14.56 18.01
CA ALA A 164 -8.95 -13.64 18.66
C ALA A 164 -9.33 -13.38 20.13
N LEU A 165 -10.61 -13.19 20.44
CA LEU A 165 -11.08 -13.02 21.83
C LEU A 165 -10.78 -14.25 22.68
N LYS A 166 -11.05 -15.46 22.16
CA LYS A 166 -10.74 -16.71 22.86
C LYS A 166 -9.25 -16.90 23.14
N SER A 167 -8.39 -16.42 22.23
CA SER A 167 -6.94 -16.50 22.41
C SER A 167 -6.39 -15.51 23.45
N LEU A 168 -7.14 -14.45 23.77
CA LEU A 168 -6.78 -13.47 24.82
C LEU A 168 -7.26 -13.90 26.22
N GLU A 169 -8.26 -14.78 26.27
CA GLU A 169 -8.81 -15.32 27.51
C GLU A 169 -8.11 -16.61 27.99
N ALA A 170 -7.26 -17.22 27.15
CA ALA A 170 -6.49 -18.43 27.45
C ALA A 170 -5.06 -18.11 27.86
#